data_66714c626ec2509fad6537da327ee7b8
#
_entry.id   66714c626ec2509fad6537da327ee7b8
#
_cell.length_a   1.000
_cell.length_b   1.000
_cell.length_c   1.000
_cell.angle_alpha   90.00
_cell.angle_beta   90.00
_cell.angle_gamma   90.00
#
_symmetry.space_group_name_H-M   'P 1'
#
loop_
_entity.id
_entity.type
_entity.pdbx_description
1 polymer ?
#
loop_
_entity_poly.entity_id
_entity_poly.type
_entity_poly.pdbx_seq_one_letter_code
_entity_poly.pdbx_strand_id
1 'polypeptide(L)'
;MNSRYMLDTDTCSFIIRGGSETLREKVERHANSLCVSAVTEAELRFGAKRRGSARITSAVEFFLNLVEIVPWGGAAARRYAEIRTVLESAGIPIGNMDMLIAASALSEDCHLVTHNTAHFSHVPGLVIEDWS
;
A
#
# COMPACT_ATOMS: atom_id res chain seq x y z
N MET A 1 -7.88 -20.32 -3.83
CA MET A 1 -7.25 -19.53 -2.77
C MET A 1 -7.69 -18.10 -2.88
N ASN A 2 -7.99 -17.51 -1.73
CA ASN A 2 -8.41 -16.12 -1.69
C ASN A 2 -7.19 -15.21 -1.80
N SER A 3 -7.26 -14.24 -2.70
CA SER A 3 -6.22 -13.23 -2.81
C SER A 3 -6.23 -12.31 -1.60
N ARG A 4 -5.04 -11.87 -1.18
CA ARG A 4 -4.94 -10.76 -0.22
C ARG A 4 -4.75 -9.46 -0.98
N TYR A 5 -5.23 -8.38 -0.40
CA TYR A 5 -5.19 -7.05 -1.00
C TYR A 5 -4.39 -6.13 -0.10
N MET A 6 -3.28 -5.66 -0.63
CA MET A 6 -2.44 -4.68 0.07
C MET A 6 -2.83 -3.29 -0.39
N LEU A 7 -3.19 -2.43 0.54
CA LEU A 7 -3.56 -1.05 0.25
C LEU A 7 -2.31 -0.18 0.25
N ASP A 8 -2.12 0.64 -0.79
CA ASP A 8 -1.02 1.59 -0.77
C ASP A 8 -1.33 2.77 0.15
N THR A 9 -0.35 3.62 0.41
CA THR A 9 -0.47 4.69 1.39
C THR A 9 -1.56 5.69 1.01
N ASP A 10 -1.65 6.08 -0.25
CA ASP A 10 -2.65 7.06 -0.69
C ASP A 10 -4.06 6.51 -0.58
N THR A 11 -4.27 5.23 -0.89
CA THR A 11 -5.55 4.56 -0.71
C THR A 11 -5.93 4.56 0.76
N CYS A 12 -5.00 4.22 1.66
CA CYS A 12 -5.23 4.26 3.11
C CYS A 12 -5.61 5.65 3.57
N SER A 13 -4.88 6.68 3.13
CA SER A 13 -5.18 8.06 3.48
C SER A 13 -6.58 8.47 3.03
N PHE A 14 -6.97 8.05 1.83
CA PHE A 14 -8.31 8.34 1.32
C PHE A 14 -9.39 7.67 2.16
N ILE A 15 -9.20 6.39 2.52
CA ILE A 15 -10.11 5.66 3.41
C ILE A 15 -10.24 6.40 4.75
N ILE A 16 -9.12 6.80 5.35
CA ILE A 16 -9.10 7.48 6.65
C ILE A 16 -9.88 8.80 6.59
N ARG A 17 -9.85 9.50 5.45
CA ARG A 17 -10.59 10.74 5.25
C ARG A 17 -12.06 10.53 4.90
N GLY A 18 -12.53 9.30 4.85
CA GLY A 18 -13.92 8.96 4.54
C GLY A 18 -14.13 8.24 3.22
N GLY A 19 -13.17 8.29 2.31
CA GLY A 19 -13.21 7.58 1.04
C GLY A 19 -14.36 8.00 0.14
N SER A 20 -14.64 7.13 -0.82
CA SER A 20 -15.82 7.20 -1.69
C SER A 20 -16.75 6.04 -1.34
N GLU A 21 -17.99 6.10 -1.80
CA GLU A 21 -18.92 4.99 -1.62
C GLU A 21 -18.38 3.72 -2.25
N THR A 22 -17.85 3.81 -3.47
CA THR A 22 -17.27 2.68 -4.19
C THR A 22 -16.12 2.05 -3.41
N LEU A 23 -15.19 2.87 -2.91
CA LEU A 23 -14.05 2.39 -2.14
C LEU A 23 -14.51 1.72 -0.84
N ARG A 24 -15.46 2.35 -0.13
CA ARG A 24 -15.98 1.78 1.13
C ARG A 24 -16.63 0.41 0.90
N GLU A 25 -17.40 0.25 -0.19
CA GLU A 25 -18.01 -1.03 -0.53
C GLU A 25 -16.96 -2.11 -0.79
N LYS A 26 -15.90 -1.77 -1.53
CA LYS A 26 -14.82 -2.72 -1.81
C LYS A 26 -14.07 -3.10 -0.54
N VAL A 27 -13.80 -2.14 0.33
CA VAL A 27 -13.12 -2.38 1.60
C VAL A 27 -13.97 -3.31 2.48
N GLU A 28 -15.27 -3.07 2.58
CA GLU A 28 -16.17 -3.94 3.34
C GLU A 28 -16.22 -5.35 2.77
N ARG A 29 -16.28 -5.46 1.45
CA ARG A 29 -16.35 -6.75 0.76
C ARG A 29 -15.11 -7.60 1.02
N HIS A 30 -13.95 -6.97 1.13
CA HIS A 30 -12.67 -7.65 1.29
C HIS A 30 -12.06 -7.49 2.67
N ALA A 31 -12.88 -7.12 3.66
CA ALA A 31 -12.39 -6.74 5.00
C ALA A 31 -11.45 -7.75 5.65
N ASN A 32 -11.69 -9.06 5.42
CA ASN A 32 -10.89 -10.11 6.02
C ASN A 32 -9.60 -10.42 5.25
N SER A 33 -9.40 -9.76 4.11
CA SER A 33 -8.26 -10.02 3.22
C SER A 33 -7.39 -8.80 3.00
N LEU A 34 -7.58 -7.75 3.80
CA LEU A 34 -6.82 -6.51 3.67
C LEU A 34 -5.55 -6.55 4.48
N CYS A 35 -4.49 -5.98 3.91
CA CYS A 35 -3.24 -5.76 4.65
C CYS A 35 -2.61 -4.46 4.18
N VAL A 36 -1.63 -4.00 4.95
CA VAL A 36 -0.78 -2.87 4.56
C VAL A 36 0.67 -3.25 4.87
N SER A 37 1.58 -2.67 4.12
CA SER A 37 3.01 -2.83 4.40
C SER A 37 3.40 -2.02 5.63
N ALA A 38 4.42 -2.49 6.35
CA ALA A 38 5.05 -1.70 7.42
C ALA A 38 5.55 -0.35 6.88
N VAL A 39 5.89 -0.27 5.60
CA VAL A 39 6.27 0.99 4.94
C VAL A 39 5.09 1.97 4.95
N THR A 40 3.90 1.48 4.59
CA THR A 40 2.67 2.28 4.61
C THR A 40 2.35 2.72 6.04
N GLU A 41 2.49 1.82 7.01
CA GLU A 41 2.32 2.19 8.42
C GLU A 41 3.24 3.36 8.79
N ALA A 42 4.51 3.28 8.42
CA ALA A 42 5.49 4.34 8.71
C ALA A 42 5.07 5.68 8.10
N GLU A 43 4.60 5.65 6.84
CA GLU A 43 4.17 6.88 6.17
C GLU A 43 2.92 7.49 6.81
N LEU A 44 1.95 6.65 7.18
CA LEU A 44 0.73 7.12 7.84
C LEU A 44 1.05 7.72 9.21
N ARG A 45 1.92 7.08 9.99
CA ARG A 45 2.31 7.59 11.31
C ARG A 45 3.08 8.90 11.20
N PHE A 46 3.97 8.99 10.21
CA PHE A 46 4.71 10.23 9.96
C PHE A 46 3.76 11.36 9.58
N GLY A 47 2.83 11.09 8.67
CA GLY A 47 1.84 12.08 8.23
C GLY A 47 0.99 12.60 9.37
N ALA A 48 0.53 11.70 10.26
CA ALA A 48 -0.24 12.08 11.44
C ALA A 48 0.58 12.96 12.40
N LYS A 49 1.83 12.58 12.62
CA LYS A 49 2.73 13.31 13.51
C LYS A 49 2.99 14.71 12.99
N ARG A 50 3.24 14.82 11.69
CA ARG A 50 3.51 16.11 11.05
C ARG A 50 2.31 17.05 11.13
N ARG A 51 1.10 16.53 11.01
CA ARG A 51 -0.10 17.34 11.13
C ARG A 51 -0.38 17.80 12.55
N GLY A 52 0.08 17.05 13.55
CA GLY A 52 -0.07 17.41 14.95
C GLY A 52 -1.51 17.43 15.46
N SER A 53 -2.44 16.80 14.76
CA SER A 53 -3.85 16.75 15.12
C SER A 53 -4.16 15.48 15.88
N ALA A 54 -4.72 15.60 17.08
CA ALA A 54 -5.13 14.44 17.88
C ALA A 54 -6.20 13.63 17.16
N ARG A 55 -7.10 14.27 16.42
CA ARG A 55 -8.15 13.61 15.66
C ARG A 55 -7.57 12.74 14.55
N ILE A 56 -6.60 13.27 13.81
CA ILE A 56 -5.97 12.52 12.72
C ILE A 56 -5.13 11.37 13.27
N THR A 57 -4.40 11.58 14.35
CA THR A 57 -3.63 10.54 15.01
C THR A 57 -4.55 9.39 15.44
N SER A 58 -5.69 9.72 16.06
CA SER A 58 -6.67 8.71 16.48
C SER A 58 -7.26 7.94 15.30
N ALA A 59 -7.54 8.64 14.20
CA ALA A 59 -8.08 8.01 12.99
C ALA A 59 -7.08 7.04 12.37
N VAL A 60 -5.80 7.42 12.32
CA VAL A 60 -4.73 6.55 11.82
C VAL A 60 -4.60 5.32 12.71
N GLU A 61 -4.58 5.49 14.04
CA GLU A 61 -4.49 4.36 14.98
C GLU A 61 -5.67 3.42 14.82
N PHE A 62 -6.87 3.96 14.70
CA PHE A 62 -8.08 3.16 14.50
C PHE A 62 -7.98 2.32 13.23
N PHE A 63 -7.57 2.95 12.12
CA PHE A 63 -7.42 2.25 10.84
C PHE A 63 -6.37 1.14 10.94
N LEU A 64 -5.20 1.44 11.52
CA LEU A 64 -4.11 0.47 11.62
C LEU A 64 -4.46 -0.72 12.50
N ASN A 65 -5.40 -0.55 13.43
CA ASN A 65 -5.88 -1.67 14.26
C ASN A 65 -6.86 -2.57 13.52
N LEU A 66 -7.41 -2.12 12.39
CA LEU A 66 -8.39 -2.90 11.62
C LEU A 66 -7.75 -3.76 10.53
N VAL A 67 -6.51 -3.49 10.15
CA VAL A 67 -5.85 -4.19 9.05
C VAL A 67 -4.63 -4.95 9.53
N GLU A 68 -4.29 -6.00 8.81
CA GLU A 68 -3.03 -6.71 9.05
C GLU A 68 -1.88 -5.83 8.57
N ILE A 69 -0.83 -5.70 9.38
CA ILE A 69 0.39 -5.00 8.98
C ILE A 69 1.45 -6.04 8.72
N VAL A 70 1.92 -6.11 7.46
CA VAL A 70 2.94 -7.09 7.09
C VAL A 70 4.33 -6.47 7.24
N PRO A 71 5.27 -7.18 7.89
CA PRO A 71 6.61 -6.65 8.05
C PRO A 71 7.36 -6.58 6.71
N TRP A 72 8.32 -5.68 6.63
CA TRP A 72 9.16 -5.52 5.45
C TRP A 72 10.51 -6.17 5.75
N GLY A 73 10.71 -7.39 5.27
CA GLY A 73 11.88 -8.18 5.59
C GLY A 73 12.70 -8.59 4.38
N GLY A 74 13.46 -9.68 4.51
CA GLY A 74 14.40 -10.13 3.49
C GLY A 74 13.77 -10.47 2.15
N ALA A 75 12.58 -11.07 2.14
CA ALA A 75 11.88 -11.39 0.90
C ALA A 75 11.50 -10.10 0.15
N ALA A 76 11.01 -9.09 0.87
CA ALA A 76 10.71 -7.80 0.28
C ALA A 76 11.98 -7.11 -0.21
N ALA A 77 13.07 -7.21 0.53
CA ALA A 77 14.35 -6.62 0.14
C ALA A 77 14.85 -7.20 -1.18
N ARG A 78 14.72 -8.51 -1.37
CA ARG A 78 15.12 -9.16 -2.63
C ARG A 78 14.25 -8.69 -3.80
N ARG A 79 12.95 -8.60 -3.58
CA ARG A 79 12.04 -8.09 -4.61
C ARG A 79 12.33 -6.63 -4.96
N TYR A 80 12.64 -5.82 -3.95
CA TYR A 80 13.00 -4.42 -4.15
C TYR A 80 14.21 -4.28 -5.07
N ALA A 81 15.25 -5.08 -4.83
CA ALA A 81 16.45 -5.05 -5.65
C ALA A 81 16.14 -5.40 -7.12
N GLU A 82 15.30 -6.41 -7.34
CA GLU A 82 14.89 -6.81 -8.69
C GLU A 82 14.09 -5.70 -9.38
N ILE A 83 13.08 -5.16 -8.70
CA ILE A 83 12.22 -4.10 -9.24
C ILE A 83 13.05 -2.88 -9.62
N ARG A 84 13.85 -2.42 -8.69
CA ARG A 84 14.63 -1.20 -8.89
C ARG A 84 15.61 -1.36 -10.05
N THR A 85 16.25 -2.51 -10.16
CA THR A 85 17.18 -2.80 -11.25
C THR A 85 16.47 -2.71 -12.60
N VAL A 86 15.30 -3.34 -12.72
CA VAL A 86 14.53 -3.34 -13.96
C VAL A 86 14.07 -1.93 -14.32
N LEU A 87 13.50 -1.20 -13.35
CA LEU A 87 12.96 0.13 -13.62
C LEU A 87 14.06 1.14 -13.94
N GLU A 88 15.17 1.12 -13.23
CA GLU A 88 16.30 2.01 -13.54
C GLU A 88 16.88 1.71 -14.91
N SER A 89 17.05 0.44 -15.27
CA SER A 89 17.55 0.04 -16.59
C SER A 89 16.63 0.47 -17.71
N ALA A 90 15.34 0.50 -17.47
CA ALA A 90 14.33 0.92 -18.45
C ALA A 90 14.14 2.44 -18.47
N GLY A 91 14.76 3.18 -17.55
CA GLY A 91 14.57 4.62 -17.43
C GLY A 91 13.18 5.03 -16.97
N ILE A 92 12.52 4.17 -16.19
CA ILE A 92 11.17 4.41 -15.71
C ILE A 92 11.22 4.70 -14.20
N PRO A 93 11.27 5.98 -13.79
CA PRO A 93 11.33 6.28 -12.35
C PRO A 93 9.97 6.15 -11.70
N ILE A 94 9.94 5.45 -10.56
CA ILE A 94 8.85 5.57 -9.60
C ILE A 94 9.48 5.91 -8.25
N GLY A 95 8.71 6.49 -7.33
CA GLY A 95 9.25 6.91 -6.05
C GLY A 95 9.79 5.74 -5.24
N ASN A 96 10.79 5.99 -4.39
CA ASN A 96 11.39 4.94 -3.57
C ASN A 96 10.37 4.25 -2.66
N MET A 97 9.46 5.03 -2.04
CA MET A 97 8.42 4.47 -1.17
C MET A 97 7.49 3.55 -1.96
N ASP A 98 7.13 3.95 -3.18
CA ASP A 98 6.28 3.13 -4.05
C ASP A 98 6.99 1.82 -4.42
N MET A 99 8.29 1.86 -4.68
CA MET A 99 9.06 0.64 -4.94
C MET A 99 9.11 -0.29 -3.73
N LEU A 100 9.23 0.28 -2.52
CA LEU A 100 9.22 -0.50 -1.28
C LEU A 100 7.85 -1.17 -1.07
N ILE A 101 6.77 -0.45 -1.34
CA ILE A 101 5.40 -0.99 -1.22
C ILE A 101 5.16 -2.08 -2.26
N ALA A 102 5.57 -1.84 -3.51
CA ALA A 102 5.44 -2.84 -4.58
C ALA A 102 6.21 -4.13 -4.23
N ALA A 103 7.41 -3.98 -3.68
CA ALA A 103 8.23 -5.11 -3.22
C ALA A 103 7.52 -5.90 -2.13
N SER A 104 6.88 -5.19 -1.21
CA SER A 104 6.09 -5.79 -0.13
C SER A 104 4.94 -6.63 -0.70
N ALA A 105 4.18 -6.06 -1.64
CA ALA A 105 3.05 -6.75 -2.26
C ALA A 105 3.50 -8.01 -3.00
N LEU A 106 4.59 -7.92 -3.77
CA LEU A 106 5.13 -9.08 -4.48
C LEU A 106 5.62 -10.18 -3.53
N SER A 107 6.31 -9.79 -2.46
CA SER A 107 6.85 -10.76 -1.50
C SER A 107 5.76 -11.50 -0.74
N GLU A 108 4.60 -10.86 -0.56
CA GLU A 108 3.46 -11.42 0.15
C GLU A 108 2.40 -12.00 -0.81
N ASP A 109 2.67 -11.96 -2.10
CA ASP A 109 1.76 -12.43 -3.14
C ASP A 109 0.38 -11.76 -3.03
N CYS A 110 0.37 -10.46 -2.81
CA CYS A 110 -0.84 -9.66 -2.70
C CYS A 110 -1.12 -8.91 -4.00
N HIS A 111 -2.41 -8.68 -4.28
CA HIS A 111 -2.79 -7.65 -5.23
C HIS A 111 -2.56 -6.29 -4.56
N LEU A 112 -2.02 -5.34 -5.28
CA LEU A 112 -1.83 -3.99 -4.76
C LEU A 112 -3.03 -3.13 -5.16
N VAL A 113 -3.71 -2.57 -4.17
CA VAL A 113 -4.82 -1.64 -4.39
C VAL A 113 -4.27 -0.23 -4.39
N THR A 114 -4.35 0.43 -5.53
CA THR A 114 -3.78 1.75 -5.73
C THR A 114 -4.59 2.52 -6.76
N HIS A 115 -4.69 3.83 -6.58
CA HIS A 115 -5.22 4.73 -7.61
C HIS A 115 -4.13 5.12 -8.61
N ASN A 116 -2.86 4.96 -8.23
CA ASN A 116 -1.72 5.37 -9.03
C ASN A 116 -1.28 4.26 -9.99
N THR A 117 -2.21 3.83 -10.84
CA THR A 117 -2.00 2.70 -11.75
C THR A 117 -0.91 2.97 -12.77
N ALA A 118 -0.74 4.23 -13.18
CA ALA A 118 0.30 4.61 -14.15
C ALA A 118 1.71 4.29 -13.64
N HIS A 119 1.97 4.49 -12.34
CA HIS A 119 3.27 4.17 -11.74
C HIS A 119 3.47 2.66 -11.59
N PHE A 120 2.49 2.01 -10.95
CA PHE A 120 2.65 0.61 -10.54
C PHE A 120 2.51 -0.37 -11.71
N SER A 121 1.90 0.04 -12.82
CA SER A 121 1.76 -0.83 -14.00
C SER A 121 3.11 -1.23 -14.61
N HIS A 122 4.16 -0.47 -14.33
CA HIS A 122 5.51 -0.76 -14.82
C HIS A 122 6.26 -1.81 -14.00
N VAL A 123 5.72 -2.19 -12.84
CA VAL A 123 6.37 -3.17 -11.95
C VAL A 123 6.08 -4.58 -12.45
N PRO A 124 7.11 -5.35 -12.88
CA PRO A 124 6.88 -6.69 -13.41
C PRO A 124 6.25 -7.63 -12.39
N GLY A 125 5.23 -8.35 -12.81
CA GLY A 125 4.58 -9.37 -11.99
C GLY A 125 3.60 -8.85 -10.95
N LEU A 126 3.47 -7.55 -10.80
CA LEU A 126 2.56 -6.97 -9.81
C LEU A 126 1.15 -6.89 -10.38
N VAL A 127 0.18 -7.47 -9.66
CA VAL A 127 -1.24 -7.33 -9.98
C VAL A 127 -1.77 -6.11 -9.25
N ILE A 128 -2.33 -5.17 -9.97
CA ILE A 128 -2.87 -3.94 -9.40
C ILE A 128 -4.37 -3.84 -9.62
N GLU A 129 -5.07 -3.22 -8.67
CA GLU A 129 -6.50 -2.93 -8.75
C GLU A 129 -6.74 -1.50 -8.30
N ASP A 130 -7.64 -0.83 -8.99
CA ASP A 130 -8.09 0.51 -8.60
C ASP A 130 -9.52 0.39 -8.07
N TRP A 131 -9.70 0.71 -6.79
CA TRP A 131 -11.00 0.64 -6.11
C TRP A 131 -11.67 1.99 -5.94
N SER A 132 -11.10 3.04 -6.57
CA SER A 132 -11.67 4.38 -6.46
C SER A 132 -12.97 4.59 -7.26
#